data_084267652d583ba1185d93cea74dda5e
#
_entry.id   084267652d583ba1185d93cea74dda5e
#
_cell.length_a   1.000
_cell.length_b   1.000
_cell.length_c   1.000
_cell.angle_alpha   90.00
_cell.angle_beta   90.00
_cell.angle_gamma   90.00
#
_symmetry.space_group_name_H-M   'P 1'
#
loop_
_entity.id
_entity.type
_entity.pdbx_description
1 polymer ?
#
loop_
_entity_poly.entity_id
_entity_poly.type
_entity_poly.pdbx_seq_one_letter_code
_entity_poly.pdbx_strand_id
1 'polypeptide(L)'
;MKVLSRIFALFLLTQVVMAQEVNDGNDLLNRPAERTYDIILDSGYLKVGVYENFPPYSYQIDGEPRGIDIELGRRIAGEMGVEFKVHWIIPDENLGDDLRNNVWKGHYLAKQRLADVMLRVPYDKTYAYMQDSTGEYINEQVVLFGPYQQETWQIAYDPGQLDKVETVAVFQYNRIGVEIDTLPDFYLTSGLNGRMREQVRQFVNVTEAFGAMRRGEVSAVMGMRAQIDHELAKPENAGFRPASTGFPGLVKQVWDVGMAIKHTHRQLGYALEAIVDRLVKTGQINDLFARRELRYSIPGYYRDFLEQEAIARAEGNN
;
A
#
# COMPACT_ATOMS: atom_id res chain seq x y z
N MET A 1 21.95 -10.13 -71.22
CA MET A 1 22.50 -10.49 -69.90
C MET A 1 22.07 -9.49 -68.82
N LYS A 2 20.75 -9.21 -68.64
CA LYS A 2 20.20 -8.27 -67.66
C LYS A 2 18.75 -8.63 -67.18
N VAL A 3 18.34 -9.87 -67.30
CA VAL A 3 16.95 -10.28 -66.93
C VAL A 3 16.91 -11.34 -65.80
N LEU A 4 18.05 -11.92 -65.39
CA LEU A 4 18.10 -12.94 -64.35
C LEU A 4 18.33 -12.41 -62.90
N SER A 5 18.46 -11.08 -62.71
CA SER A 5 18.75 -10.51 -61.39
C SER A 5 17.54 -10.00 -60.61
N ARG A 6 16.34 -10.11 -61.14
CA ARG A 6 15.11 -9.57 -60.49
C ARG A 6 14.17 -10.63 -59.89
N ILE A 7 14.47 -11.92 -60.06
CA ILE A 7 13.61 -13.00 -59.53
C ILE A 7 14.12 -13.52 -58.18
N PHE A 8 15.38 -13.20 -57.80
CA PHE A 8 15.94 -13.68 -56.53
C PHE A 8 15.66 -12.77 -55.33
N ALA A 9 15.16 -11.54 -55.55
CA ALA A 9 14.82 -10.59 -54.48
C ALA A 9 13.39 -10.72 -53.94
N LEU A 10 12.51 -11.50 -54.59
CA LEU A 10 11.10 -11.67 -54.20
C LEU A 10 10.84 -12.90 -53.32
N PHE A 11 11.86 -13.79 -53.15
CA PHE A 11 11.71 -15.02 -52.36
C PHE A 11 12.24 -14.90 -50.92
N LEU A 12 12.85 -13.76 -50.56
CA LEU A 12 13.40 -13.51 -49.20
C LEU A 12 12.45 -12.68 -48.32
N LEU A 13 11.28 -12.21 -48.86
CA LEU A 13 10.32 -11.41 -48.07
C LEU A 13 9.11 -12.23 -47.55
N THR A 14 9.02 -13.51 -47.88
CA THR A 14 7.90 -14.37 -47.41
C THR A 14 8.25 -15.29 -46.25
N GLN A 15 9.45 -15.21 -45.72
CA GLN A 15 9.86 -16.04 -44.54
C GLN A 15 9.88 -15.30 -43.21
N VAL A 16 9.53 -14.02 -43.15
CA VAL A 16 9.52 -13.26 -41.86
C VAL A 16 8.14 -13.24 -41.19
N VAL A 17 7.08 -13.75 -41.85
CA VAL A 17 5.72 -13.72 -41.29
C VAL A 17 5.31 -15.03 -40.56
N MET A 18 6.13 -16.08 -40.62
CA MET A 18 5.77 -17.37 -39.98
C MET A 18 6.54 -17.68 -38.67
N ALA A 19 7.16 -16.69 -38.06
CA ALA A 19 7.89 -16.91 -36.79
C ALA A 19 7.16 -16.36 -35.55
N GLN A 20 5.87 -16.03 -35.65
CA GLN A 20 5.15 -15.35 -34.57
C GLN A 20 4.01 -16.20 -33.97
N GLU A 21 3.85 -17.46 -34.31
CA GLU A 21 2.77 -18.32 -33.81
C GLU A 21 3.20 -19.61 -33.10
N VAL A 22 4.41 -19.70 -32.59
CA VAL A 22 4.85 -20.87 -31.80
C VAL A 22 5.48 -20.44 -30.50
N ASN A 23 4.71 -19.80 -29.62
CA ASN A 23 5.15 -19.58 -28.24
C ASN A 23 4.04 -19.72 -27.17
N ASP A 24 2.87 -20.22 -27.49
CA ASP A 24 1.79 -20.44 -26.52
C ASP A 24 1.95 -21.71 -25.68
N GLY A 25 2.79 -22.65 -26.09
CA GLY A 25 3.00 -23.91 -25.39
C GLY A 25 3.86 -23.79 -24.11
N ASN A 26 4.77 -22.82 -24.04
CA ASN A 26 5.66 -22.63 -22.90
C ASN A 26 5.06 -21.77 -21.77
N ASP A 27 4.00 -21.03 -22.04
CA ASP A 27 3.39 -20.15 -21.04
C ASP A 27 2.57 -20.92 -20.00
N LEU A 28 2.04 -22.11 -20.35
CA LEU A 28 1.33 -22.98 -19.41
C LEU A 28 2.23 -23.56 -18.31
N LEU A 29 3.49 -23.86 -18.64
CA LEU A 29 4.47 -24.38 -17.67
C LEU A 29 5.03 -23.29 -16.76
N ASN A 30 4.93 -22.04 -17.16
CA ASN A 30 5.42 -20.87 -16.42
C ASN A 30 4.30 -20.13 -15.67
N ARG A 31 3.05 -20.60 -15.72
CA ARG A 31 1.99 -20.01 -14.91
C ARG A 31 2.25 -20.26 -13.43
N PRO A 32 2.03 -19.26 -12.56
CA PRO A 32 2.09 -19.50 -11.13
C PRO A 32 1.15 -20.61 -10.75
N ALA A 33 1.62 -21.57 -9.96
CA ALA A 33 0.74 -22.60 -9.39
C ALA A 33 -0.33 -21.88 -8.54
N GLU A 34 -1.60 -22.12 -8.86
CA GLU A 34 -2.70 -21.56 -8.09
C GLU A 34 -2.69 -22.14 -6.68
N ARG A 35 -2.69 -21.27 -5.67
CA ARG A 35 -2.74 -21.64 -4.27
C ARG A 35 -4.13 -21.32 -3.72
N THR A 36 -5.08 -22.24 -3.93
CA THR A 36 -6.43 -22.16 -3.36
C THR A 36 -6.38 -22.23 -1.82
N TYR A 37 -7.50 -21.94 -1.16
CA TYR A 37 -7.63 -22.04 0.29
C TYR A 37 -7.20 -23.43 0.82
N ASP A 38 -7.67 -24.50 0.18
CA ASP A 38 -7.33 -25.86 0.58
C ASP A 38 -5.83 -26.17 0.41
N ILE A 39 -5.23 -25.73 -0.70
CA ILE A 39 -3.78 -25.87 -0.94
C ILE A 39 -2.96 -25.10 0.09
N ILE A 40 -3.45 -23.93 0.54
CA ILE A 40 -2.79 -23.16 1.61
C ILE A 40 -2.82 -23.94 2.92
N LEU A 41 -3.98 -24.51 3.30
CA LEU A 41 -4.11 -25.33 4.50
C LEU A 41 -3.25 -26.60 4.41
N ASP A 42 -3.30 -27.33 3.31
CA ASP A 42 -2.52 -28.55 3.09
C ASP A 42 -1.01 -28.29 3.08
N SER A 43 -0.57 -27.18 2.51
CA SER A 43 0.85 -26.79 2.50
C SER A 43 1.35 -26.25 3.84
N GLY A 44 0.45 -25.95 4.77
CA GLY A 44 0.74 -25.50 6.12
C GLY A 44 1.31 -24.07 6.22
N TYR A 45 1.21 -23.22 5.17
CA TYR A 45 1.67 -21.84 5.24
C TYR A 45 0.86 -20.87 4.38
N LEU A 46 0.78 -19.62 4.84
CA LEU A 46 0.19 -18.48 4.12
C LEU A 46 1.31 -17.49 3.73
N LYS A 47 1.40 -17.15 2.43
CA LYS A 47 2.29 -16.09 1.94
C LYS A 47 1.59 -14.75 1.98
N VAL A 48 2.08 -13.84 2.82
CA VAL A 48 1.51 -12.51 3.01
C VAL A 48 2.41 -11.48 2.34
N GLY A 49 1.87 -10.78 1.33
CA GLY A 49 2.53 -9.69 0.62
C GLY A 49 2.50 -8.40 1.44
N VAL A 50 3.66 -7.82 1.67
CA VAL A 50 3.85 -6.54 2.36
C VAL A 50 4.97 -5.75 1.72
N TYR A 51 4.90 -4.43 1.74
CA TYR A 51 5.96 -3.58 1.19
C TYR A 51 7.27 -3.70 1.97
N GLU A 52 8.37 -3.74 1.24
CA GLU A 52 9.71 -3.72 1.83
C GLU A 52 10.08 -2.30 2.30
N ASN A 53 10.81 -2.20 3.42
CA ASN A 53 11.32 -0.93 3.95
C ASN A 53 10.25 0.16 4.17
N PHE A 54 9.11 -0.23 4.70
CA PHE A 54 7.97 0.65 4.92
C PHE A 54 7.58 0.77 6.41
N PRO A 55 8.45 1.32 7.27
CA PRO A 55 8.15 1.49 8.68
C PRO A 55 7.02 2.53 8.89
N PRO A 56 6.16 2.33 9.89
CA PRO A 56 6.15 1.27 10.92
C PRO A 56 5.42 -0.01 10.50
N TYR A 57 5.00 -0.13 9.23
CA TYR A 57 4.10 -1.18 8.76
C TYR A 57 4.83 -2.49 8.49
N SER A 58 5.88 -2.45 7.68
CA SER A 58 6.65 -3.63 7.27
C SER A 58 8.10 -3.25 6.93
N TYR A 59 9.05 -3.83 7.64
CA TYR A 59 10.48 -3.58 7.49
C TYR A 59 11.28 -4.73 8.10
N GLN A 60 12.61 -4.67 7.99
CA GLN A 60 13.50 -5.66 8.58
C GLN A 60 14.48 -5.01 9.57
N ILE A 61 14.79 -5.72 10.64
CA ILE A 61 15.91 -5.43 11.54
C ILE A 61 16.71 -6.72 11.65
N ASP A 62 17.99 -6.68 11.29
CA ASP A 62 18.90 -7.84 11.32
C ASP A 62 18.34 -9.05 10.54
N GLY A 63 17.65 -8.80 9.43
CA GLY A 63 17.00 -9.82 8.60
C GLY A 63 15.64 -10.32 9.13
N GLU A 64 15.24 -9.90 10.34
CA GLU A 64 13.96 -10.30 10.93
C GLU A 64 12.81 -9.37 10.52
N PRO A 65 11.70 -9.90 9.96
CA PRO A 65 10.53 -9.11 9.59
C PRO A 65 9.85 -8.51 10.83
N ARG A 66 9.59 -7.21 10.78
CA ARG A 66 8.94 -6.42 11.83
C ARG A 66 7.93 -5.45 11.25
N GLY A 67 7.02 -4.97 12.10
CA GLY A 67 6.03 -3.97 11.72
C GLY A 67 4.60 -4.44 12.00
N ILE A 68 3.65 -3.52 11.84
CA ILE A 68 2.23 -3.76 12.12
C ILE A 68 1.67 -4.81 11.17
N ASP A 69 1.95 -4.69 9.86
CA ASP A 69 1.43 -5.60 8.85
C ASP A 69 2.08 -7.00 8.97
N ILE A 70 3.33 -7.07 9.43
CA ILE A 70 3.98 -8.34 9.75
C ILE A 70 3.29 -9.04 10.92
N GLU A 71 2.98 -8.31 11.99
CA GLU A 71 2.27 -8.88 13.16
C GLU A 71 0.84 -9.26 12.81
N LEU A 72 0.13 -8.44 12.03
CA LEU A 72 -1.20 -8.75 11.53
C LEU A 72 -1.17 -10.02 10.67
N GLY A 73 -0.22 -10.13 9.73
CA GLY A 73 -0.04 -11.31 8.89
C GLY A 73 0.25 -12.58 9.70
N ARG A 74 1.12 -12.49 10.72
CA ARG A 74 1.37 -13.61 11.66
C ARG A 74 0.12 -13.99 12.44
N ARG A 75 -0.64 -13.00 12.88
CA ARG A 75 -1.90 -13.24 13.60
C ARG A 75 -2.92 -13.94 12.72
N ILE A 76 -3.11 -13.47 11.49
CA ILE A 76 -4.02 -14.07 10.51
C ILE A 76 -3.60 -15.52 10.22
N ALA A 77 -2.33 -15.78 9.92
CA ALA A 77 -1.83 -17.14 9.65
C ALA A 77 -2.03 -18.07 10.86
N GLY A 78 -1.76 -17.57 12.08
CA GLY A 78 -2.00 -18.33 13.31
C GLY A 78 -3.47 -18.69 13.53
N GLU A 79 -4.39 -17.78 13.22
CA GLU A 79 -5.85 -18.04 13.30
C GLU A 79 -6.32 -19.06 12.24
N MET A 80 -5.63 -19.15 11.10
CA MET A 80 -5.84 -20.18 10.09
C MET A 80 -5.18 -21.53 10.44
N GLY A 81 -4.35 -21.58 11.48
CA GLY A 81 -3.58 -22.77 11.86
C GLY A 81 -2.40 -23.08 10.93
N VAL A 82 -1.85 -22.08 10.23
CA VAL A 82 -0.75 -22.23 9.29
C VAL A 82 0.44 -21.30 9.63
N GLU A 83 1.61 -21.61 9.07
CA GLU A 83 2.80 -20.78 9.20
C GLU A 83 2.67 -19.47 8.40
N PHE A 84 3.15 -18.35 8.96
CA PHE A 84 3.30 -17.08 8.25
C PHE A 84 4.58 -17.09 7.41
N LYS A 85 4.47 -16.78 6.11
CA LYS A 85 5.61 -16.51 5.23
C LYS A 85 5.48 -15.13 4.62
N VAL A 86 6.49 -14.29 4.86
CA VAL A 86 6.52 -12.95 4.26
C VAL A 86 6.85 -13.03 2.77
N HIS A 87 6.13 -12.26 1.97
CA HIS A 87 6.43 -11.97 0.58
C HIS A 87 6.71 -10.48 0.46
N TRP A 88 8.00 -10.13 0.33
CA TRP A 88 8.42 -8.73 0.20
C TRP A 88 8.06 -8.18 -1.18
N ILE A 89 7.37 -7.03 -1.18
CA ILE A 89 6.95 -6.28 -2.36
C ILE A 89 7.84 -5.05 -2.48
N ILE A 90 8.52 -4.94 -3.61
CA ILE A 90 9.18 -3.71 -4.02
C ILE A 90 8.13 -2.93 -4.80
N PRO A 91 7.79 -1.68 -4.40
CA PRO A 91 6.81 -0.87 -5.13
C PRO A 91 7.21 -0.70 -6.60
N ASP A 92 6.24 -0.83 -7.49
CA ASP A 92 6.36 -0.52 -8.91
C ASP A 92 5.77 0.90 -9.18
N GLU A 93 5.52 1.26 -10.43
CA GLU A 93 5.05 2.61 -10.81
C GLU A 93 3.71 3.00 -10.15
N ASN A 94 2.84 2.02 -9.91
CA ASN A 94 1.54 2.24 -9.29
C ASN A 94 0.98 0.96 -8.63
N LEU A 95 -0.06 1.12 -7.81
CA LEU A 95 -0.70 0.02 -7.10
C LEU A 95 -1.26 -1.08 -8.04
N GLY A 96 -1.73 -0.73 -9.25
CA GLY A 96 -2.19 -1.71 -10.22
C GLY A 96 -1.07 -2.64 -10.67
N ASP A 97 0.14 -2.11 -10.85
CA ASP A 97 1.33 -2.88 -11.17
C ASP A 97 1.76 -3.76 -10.00
N ASP A 98 1.71 -3.24 -8.77
CA ASP A 98 1.99 -4.03 -7.56
C ASP A 98 1.02 -5.21 -7.43
N LEU A 99 -0.26 -4.99 -7.60
CA LEU A 99 -1.29 -6.03 -7.58
C LEU A 99 -1.09 -7.06 -8.70
N ARG A 100 -0.78 -6.59 -9.92
CA ARG A 100 -0.49 -7.47 -11.05
C ARG A 100 0.72 -8.37 -10.76
N ASN A 101 1.80 -7.77 -10.31
CA ASN A 101 3.08 -8.44 -10.14
C ASN A 101 3.13 -9.36 -8.91
N ASN A 102 2.34 -9.07 -7.86
CA ASN A 102 2.45 -9.79 -6.59
C ASN A 102 1.20 -10.61 -6.21
N VAL A 103 0.03 -10.38 -6.86
CA VAL A 103 -1.22 -11.04 -6.45
C VAL A 103 -1.78 -11.97 -7.52
N TRP A 104 -1.78 -11.58 -8.82
CA TRP A 104 -2.54 -12.37 -9.79
C TRP A 104 -1.78 -12.84 -11.03
N LYS A 105 -0.76 -12.10 -11.53
CA LYS A 105 -0.03 -12.48 -12.76
C LYS A 105 1.41 -12.89 -12.49
N GLY A 106 2.08 -12.23 -11.54
CA GLY A 106 3.50 -12.37 -11.30
C GLY A 106 4.35 -11.44 -12.19
N HIS A 107 5.47 -10.98 -11.63
CA HIS A 107 6.43 -10.17 -12.36
C HIS A 107 7.04 -10.95 -13.52
N TYR A 108 7.28 -10.31 -14.67
CA TYR A 108 7.73 -10.98 -15.90
C TYR A 108 9.04 -11.79 -15.74
N LEU A 109 9.92 -11.38 -14.83
CA LEU A 109 11.17 -12.11 -14.49
C LEU A 109 10.97 -13.19 -13.39
N ALA A 110 9.83 -13.21 -12.71
CA ALA A 110 9.61 -14.06 -11.54
C ALA A 110 8.12 -14.42 -11.38
N LYS A 111 7.49 -14.91 -12.44
CA LYS A 111 6.04 -15.20 -12.51
C LYS A 111 5.52 -16.12 -11.38
N GLN A 112 6.38 -16.98 -10.83
CA GLN A 112 6.04 -17.91 -9.73
C GLN A 112 6.03 -17.23 -8.34
N ARG A 113 6.49 -15.98 -8.23
CA ARG A 113 6.56 -15.25 -6.98
C ARG A 113 5.28 -14.45 -6.75
N LEU A 114 4.24 -15.13 -6.25
CA LEU A 114 2.98 -14.50 -5.84
C LEU A 114 2.77 -14.64 -4.35
N ALA A 115 2.14 -13.63 -3.74
CA ALA A 115 1.53 -13.70 -2.42
C ALA A 115 0.16 -14.38 -2.52
N ASP A 116 -0.29 -15.00 -1.43
CA ASP A 116 -1.65 -15.52 -1.29
C ASP A 116 -2.63 -14.38 -0.96
N VAL A 117 -2.17 -13.39 -0.18
CA VAL A 117 -2.87 -12.16 0.17
C VAL A 117 -1.87 -11.00 0.25
N MET A 118 -2.25 -9.83 -0.22
CA MET A 118 -1.49 -8.58 -0.07
C MET A 118 -2.17 -7.68 0.95
N LEU A 119 -1.41 -7.20 1.93
CA LEU A 119 -1.86 -6.22 2.92
C LEU A 119 -1.61 -4.79 2.43
N ARG A 120 -2.19 -3.81 3.13
CA ARG A 120 -2.02 -2.38 2.93
C ARG A 120 -2.46 -1.88 1.56
N VAL A 121 -3.56 -2.44 1.10
CA VAL A 121 -4.24 -1.98 -0.11
C VAL A 121 -5.39 -1.05 0.28
N PRO A 122 -5.60 0.09 -0.40
CA PRO A 122 -6.76 0.95 -0.13
C PRO A 122 -8.08 0.19 -0.30
N TYR A 123 -8.93 0.22 0.72
CA TYR A 123 -10.29 -0.29 0.64
C TYR A 123 -11.20 0.83 0.11
N ASP A 124 -11.23 0.95 -1.21
CA ASP A 124 -11.89 2.05 -1.90
C ASP A 124 -12.71 1.55 -3.09
N LYS A 125 -14.04 1.80 -3.06
CA LYS A 125 -14.94 1.36 -4.13
C LYS A 125 -14.63 2.04 -5.47
N THR A 126 -14.23 3.31 -5.47
CA THR A 126 -13.90 4.03 -6.69
C THR A 126 -12.69 3.40 -7.38
N TYR A 127 -11.67 3.03 -6.59
CA TYR A 127 -10.50 2.32 -7.09
C TYR A 127 -10.86 0.90 -7.55
N ALA A 128 -11.64 0.16 -6.74
CA ALA A 128 -12.00 -1.23 -7.06
C ALA A 128 -12.77 -1.35 -8.40
N TYR A 129 -13.62 -0.37 -8.70
CA TYR A 129 -14.47 -0.36 -9.90
C TYR A 129 -14.01 0.68 -10.94
N MET A 130 -12.73 1.06 -10.91
CA MET A 130 -12.16 1.97 -11.90
C MET A 130 -12.17 1.30 -13.29
N GLN A 131 -12.60 2.04 -14.29
CA GLN A 131 -12.63 1.60 -15.68
C GLN A 131 -11.55 2.30 -16.48
N ASP A 132 -11.03 1.62 -17.46
CA ASP A 132 -10.14 2.19 -18.46
C ASP A 132 -10.93 2.96 -19.54
N SER A 133 -10.23 3.46 -20.57
CA SER A 133 -10.84 4.20 -21.68
C SER A 133 -11.80 3.37 -22.55
N THR A 134 -11.79 2.03 -22.43
CA THR A 134 -12.68 1.11 -23.16
C THR A 134 -13.89 0.71 -22.32
N GLY A 135 -13.93 1.08 -21.03
CA GLY A 135 -14.99 0.73 -20.09
C GLY A 135 -14.77 -0.60 -19.36
N GLU A 136 -13.60 -1.21 -19.51
CA GLU A 136 -13.24 -2.44 -18.78
C GLU A 136 -12.70 -2.12 -17.38
N TYR A 137 -13.03 -2.96 -16.40
CA TYR A 137 -12.56 -2.78 -15.03
C TYR A 137 -11.08 -3.16 -14.91
N ILE A 138 -10.23 -2.19 -14.59
CA ILE A 138 -8.77 -2.40 -14.51
C ILE A 138 -8.36 -3.29 -13.32
N ASN A 139 -9.20 -3.40 -12.29
CA ASN A 139 -8.96 -4.19 -11.09
C ASN A 139 -9.80 -5.47 -11.01
N GLU A 140 -10.40 -5.94 -12.11
CA GLU A 140 -11.25 -7.14 -12.14
C GLU A 140 -10.56 -8.43 -11.66
N GLN A 141 -9.23 -8.49 -11.76
CA GLN A 141 -8.43 -9.66 -11.40
C GLN A 141 -8.16 -9.79 -9.89
N VAL A 142 -8.58 -8.79 -9.10
CA VAL A 142 -8.40 -8.77 -7.66
C VAL A 142 -9.70 -8.47 -6.92
N VAL A 143 -9.78 -8.88 -5.66
CA VAL A 143 -10.83 -8.48 -4.73
C VAL A 143 -10.18 -7.71 -3.59
N LEU A 144 -10.68 -6.49 -3.36
CA LEU A 144 -10.29 -5.64 -2.22
C LEU A 144 -11.29 -5.86 -1.08
N PHE A 145 -10.80 -6.20 0.11
CA PHE A 145 -11.66 -6.62 1.23
C PHE A 145 -10.99 -6.42 2.59
N GLY A 146 -11.73 -6.67 3.67
CA GLY A 146 -11.23 -6.77 5.03
C GLY A 146 -10.50 -5.50 5.50
N PRO A 147 -11.15 -4.32 5.53
CA PRO A 147 -10.51 -3.10 6.01
C PRO A 147 -10.12 -3.28 7.49
N TYR A 148 -8.88 -2.93 7.83
CA TYR A 148 -8.36 -3.13 9.19
C TYR A 148 -7.82 -1.87 9.87
N GLN A 149 -7.60 -0.80 9.13
CA GLN A 149 -7.11 0.49 9.62
C GLN A 149 -7.71 1.62 8.81
N GLN A 150 -8.01 2.74 9.44
CA GLN A 150 -8.21 4.01 8.76
C GLN A 150 -6.94 4.84 8.83
N GLU A 151 -6.43 5.30 7.68
CA GLU A 151 -5.23 6.11 7.58
C GLU A 151 -5.58 7.55 7.20
N THR A 152 -4.68 8.47 7.52
CA THR A 152 -4.77 9.89 7.19
C THR A 152 -3.37 10.48 7.04
N TRP A 153 -3.29 11.73 6.63
CA TRP A 153 -2.04 12.48 6.53
C TRP A 153 -1.73 13.22 7.83
N GLN A 154 -0.46 13.48 8.06
CA GLN A 154 0.04 14.26 9.19
C GLN A 154 1.27 15.05 8.75
N ILE A 155 1.48 16.23 9.38
CA ILE A 155 2.71 16.99 9.30
C ILE A 155 3.37 16.96 10.67
N ALA A 156 4.68 16.69 10.71
CA ALA A 156 5.54 17.02 11.83
C ALA A 156 6.35 18.28 11.49
N TYR A 157 6.67 19.12 12.47
CA TYR A 157 7.46 20.32 12.27
C TYR A 157 8.45 20.55 13.40
N ASP A 158 9.46 21.36 13.11
CA ASP A 158 10.47 21.82 14.06
C ASP A 158 10.03 23.16 14.70
N PRO A 159 9.67 23.18 16.01
CA PRO A 159 9.30 24.43 16.69
C PRO A 159 10.43 25.45 16.75
N GLY A 160 11.68 25.06 16.56
CA GLY A 160 12.81 25.97 16.48
C GLY A 160 12.85 26.79 15.18
N GLN A 161 12.15 26.33 14.14
CA GLN A 161 12.06 27.00 12.84
C GLN A 161 10.67 27.58 12.55
N LEU A 162 9.61 26.98 13.10
CA LEU A 162 8.21 27.38 12.91
C LEU A 162 7.50 27.40 14.27
N ASP A 163 6.97 28.55 14.69
CA ASP A 163 6.22 28.64 15.95
C ASP A 163 5.02 27.68 15.96
N LYS A 164 4.30 27.60 14.84
CA LYS A 164 3.12 26.75 14.66
C LYS A 164 2.84 26.49 13.18
N VAL A 165 2.12 25.40 12.92
CA VAL A 165 1.61 25.05 11.59
C VAL A 165 0.10 24.84 11.68
N GLU A 166 -0.66 25.90 11.40
CA GLU A 166 -2.14 25.90 11.38
C GLU A 166 -2.72 25.73 9.97
N THR A 167 -1.91 25.99 8.96
CA THR A 167 -2.28 25.86 7.55
C THR A 167 -1.08 25.46 6.71
N VAL A 168 -1.32 24.69 5.66
CA VAL A 168 -0.29 24.30 4.68
C VAL A 168 0.28 25.49 3.91
N ALA A 169 -0.41 26.63 3.89
CA ALA A 169 0.05 27.84 3.20
C ALA A 169 1.38 28.39 3.76
N VAL A 170 1.77 28.03 4.99
CA VAL A 170 3.06 28.41 5.58
C VAL A 170 4.25 27.91 4.75
N PHE A 171 4.06 26.81 4.03
CA PHE A 171 5.07 26.19 3.17
C PHE A 171 5.26 26.88 1.81
N GLN A 172 4.61 28.02 1.57
CA GLN A 172 5.02 28.93 0.51
C GLN A 172 6.38 29.62 0.82
N TYR A 173 6.77 29.65 2.08
CA TYR A 173 7.96 30.37 2.57
C TYR A 173 8.91 29.47 3.35
N ASN A 174 8.51 28.27 3.72
CA ASN A 174 9.28 27.35 4.55
C ASN A 174 9.40 25.99 3.86
N ARG A 175 10.58 25.37 3.96
CA ARG A 175 10.83 24.08 3.34
C ARG A 175 10.11 22.96 4.05
N ILE A 176 9.50 22.07 3.26
CA ILE A 176 8.83 20.87 3.75
C ILE A 176 9.36 19.63 3.01
N GLY A 177 9.65 18.56 3.76
CA GLY A 177 10.06 17.24 3.24
C GLY A 177 8.86 16.35 2.97
N VAL A 178 8.92 15.59 1.88
CA VAL A 178 7.94 14.57 1.51
C VAL A 178 8.64 13.36 0.92
N GLU A 179 7.99 12.21 0.97
CA GLU A 179 8.39 11.04 0.18
C GLU A 179 8.00 11.27 -1.28
N ILE A 180 8.95 11.02 -2.20
CA ILE A 180 8.79 11.22 -3.64
C ILE A 180 7.66 10.35 -4.19
N ASP A 181 6.97 10.83 -5.22
CA ASP A 181 5.89 10.13 -5.94
C ASP A 181 4.68 9.74 -5.07
N THR A 182 4.50 10.42 -3.91
CA THR A 182 3.34 10.23 -3.04
C THR A 182 2.28 11.32 -3.21
N LEU A 183 1.07 11.07 -2.70
CA LEU A 183 0.02 12.10 -2.68
C LEU A 183 0.45 13.40 -1.97
N PRO A 184 1.16 13.38 -0.82
CA PRO A 184 1.77 14.59 -0.25
C PRO A 184 2.68 15.35 -1.20
N ASP A 185 3.54 14.65 -1.95
CA ASP A 185 4.42 15.28 -2.95
C ASP A 185 3.61 15.99 -4.02
N PHE A 186 2.67 15.31 -4.68
CA PHE A 186 1.79 15.92 -5.68
C PHE A 186 0.95 17.08 -5.10
N TYR A 187 0.41 16.90 -3.90
CA TYR A 187 -0.38 17.92 -3.23
C TYR A 187 0.40 19.18 -2.96
N LEU A 188 1.60 19.08 -2.41
CA LEU A 188 2.41 20.24 -2.05
C LEU A 188 3.06 20.89 -3.29
N THR A 189 3.45 20.12 -4.28
CA THR A 189 4.04 20.66 -5.52
C THR A 189 3.01 21.29 -6.45
N SER A 190 1.75 20.84 -6.42
CA SER A 190 0.66 21.34 -7.26
C SER A 190 -0.29 22.30 -6.53
N GLY A 191 -0.35 22.20 -5.20
CA GLY A 191 -1.26 22.97 -4.34
C GLY A 191 -1.04 24.47 -4.41
N LEU A 192 -2.10 25.25 -4.13
CA LEU A 192 -2.08 26.70 -4.19
C LEU A 192 -1.51 27.27 -5.51
N ASN A 193 -1.85 26.64 -6.64
CA ASN A 193 -1.32 26.96 -7.99
C ASN A 193 0.22 26.82 -8.07
N GLY A 194 0.79 25.81 -7.40
CA GLY A 194 2.22 25.51 -7.43
C GLY A 194 3.11 26.44 -6.58
N ARG A 195 2.51 27.31 -5.75
CA ARG A 195 3.26 28.30 -4.95
C ARG A 195 4.19 27.67 -3.90
N MET A 196 3.94 26.43 -3.50
CA MET A 196 4.79 25.72 -2.54
C MET A 196 5.90 24.90 -3.21
N ARG A 197 5.85 24.69 -4.53
CA ARG A 197 6.74 23.78 -5.27
C ARG A 197 8.24 23.99 -4.97
N GLU A 198 8.69 25.23 -4.94
CA GLU A 198 10.09 25.56 -4.70
C GLU A 198 10.56 25.24 -3.27
N GLN A 199 9.63 25.09 -2.33
CA GLN A 199 9.92 24.76 -0.95
C GLN A 199 9.83 23.26 -0.64
N VAL A 200 9.24 22.46 -1.54
CA VAL A 200 9.16 21.00 -1.38
C VAL A 200 10.51 20.37 -1.60
N ARG A 201 10.91 19.46 -0.70
CA ARG A 201 12.10 18.61 -0.82
C ARG A 201 11.66 17.17 -0.80
N GLN A 202 12.02 16.45 -1.85
CA GLN A 202 11.69 15.04 -2.04
C GLN A 202 12.76 14.15 -1.44
N PHE A 203 12.34 13.10 -0.76
CA PHE A 203 13.19 12.10 -0.13
C PHE A 203 12.70 10.70 -0.52
N VAL A 204 13.57 9.70 -0.40
CA VAL A 204 13.21 8.30 -0.72
C VAL A 204 12.15 7.75 0.25
N ASN A 205 12.14 8.23 1.49
CA ASN A 205 11.16 7.86 2.51
C ASN A 205 11.04 8.93 3.60
N VAL A 206 10.03 8.78 4.46
CA VAL A 206 9.74 9.71 5.57
C VAL A 206 10.89 9.75 6.58
N THR A 207 11.59 8.65 6.83
CA THR A 207 12.73 8.59 7.77
C THR A 207 13.89 9.48 7.31
N GLU A 208 14.21 9.48 6.01
CA GLU A 208 15.22 10.38 5.45
C GLU A 208 14.79 11.85 5.52
N ALA A 209 13.51 12.14 5.28
CA ALA A 209 12.97 13.49 5.43
C ALA A 209 13.11 13.99 6.88
N PHE A 210 12.86 13.15 7.90
CA PHE A 210 13.15 13.48 9.31
C PHE A 210 14.63 13.69 9.58
N GLY A 211 15.51 12.91 8.94
CA GLY A 211 16.95 13.14 8.96
C GLY A 211 17.33 14.55 8.47
N ALA A 212 16.73 14.99 7.36
CA ALA A 212 16.91 16.33 6.82
C ALA A 212 16.33 17.42 7.76
N MET A 213 15.20 17.14 8.44
CA MET A 213 14.63 18.07 9.43
C MET A 213 15.56 18.23 10.65
N ARG A 214 16.17 17.15 11.15
CA ARG A 214 17.20 17.23 12.21
C ARG A 214 18.42 18.07 11.81
N ARG A 215 18.78 18.07 10.53
CA ARG A 215 19.90 18.91 10.01
C ARG A 215 19.48 20.34 9.68
N GLY A 216 18.20 20.69 9.88
CA GLY A 216 17.67 22.02 9.57
C GLY A 216 17.49 22.32 8.07
N GLU A 217 17.55 21.29 7.20
CA GLU A 217 17.38 21.43 5.75
C GLU A 217 15.91 21.64 5.35
N VAL A 218 14.97 21.10 6.15
CA VAL A 218 13.53 21.34 6.05
C VAL A 218 12.97 21.64 7.43
N SER A 219 11.92 22.45 7.48
CA SER A 219 11.25 22.88 8.71
C SER A 219 10.11 21.93 9.13
N ALA A 220 9.66 21.07 8.22
CA ALA A 220 8.56 20.15 8.44
C ALA A 220 8.68 18.93 7.52
N VAL A 221 7.93 17.86 7.85
CA VAL A 221 7.78 16.66 7.04
C VAL A 221 6.31 16.27 6.99
N MET A 222 5.77 15.97 5.80
CA MET A 222 4.43 15.41 5.61
C MET A 222 4.51 13.96 5.16
N GLY A 223 3.68 13.10 5.77
CA GLY A 223 3.57 11.68 5.45
C GLY A 223 2.28 11.09 6.00
N MET A 224 2.11 9.78 5.94
CA MET A 224 1.01 9.10 6.61
C MET A 224 1.14 9.26 8.12
N ARG A 225 -0.01 9.37 8.81
CA ARG A 225 -0.01 9.64 10.25
C ARG A 225 0.81 8.63 11.04
N ALA A 226 0.69 7.34 10.77
CA ALA A 226 1.45 6.34 11.52
C ALA A 226 2.96 6.39 11.22
N GLN A 227 3.39 6.79 10.01
CA GLN A 227 4.81 7.05 9.72
C GLN A 227 5.33 8.25 10.53
N ILE A 228 4.57 9.34 10.57
CA ILE A 228 4.91 10.54 11.34
C ILE A 228 4.94 10.23 12.84
N ASP A 229 3.94 9.51 13.38
CA ASP A 229 3.89 9.10 14.78
C ASP A 229 5.11 8.25 15.15
N HIS A 230 5.46 7.29 14.28
CA HIS A 230 6.64 6.44 14.47
C HIS A 230 7.95 7.23 14.54
N GLU A 231 8.11 8.21 13.67
CA GLU A 231 9.30 9.07 13.67
C GLU A 231 9.31 9.98 14.92
N LEU A 232 8.16 10.56 15.30
CA LEU A 232 8.06 11.41 16.49
C LEU A 232 8.31 10.66 17.80
N ALA A 233 8.06 9.35 17.85
CA ALA A 233 8.34 8.51 19.01
C ALA A 233 9.84 8.24 19.21
N LYS A 234 10.70 8.49 18.22
CA LYS A 234 12.14 8.25 18.34
C LYS A 234 12.79 9.33 19.21
N PRO A 235 13.70 8.94 20.15
CA PRO A 235 14.35 9.89 21.07
C PRO A 235 15.06 11.06 20.35
N GLU A 236 15.69 10.80 19.20
CA GLU A 236 16.38 11.82 18.40
C GLU A 236 15.44 12.88 17.80
N ASN A 237 14.14 12.62 17.78
CA ASN A 237 13.10 13.50 17.24
C ASN A 237 12.25 14.17 18.34
N ALA A 238 12.60 14.02 19.62
CA ALA A 238 11.81 14.51 20.78
C ALA A 238 11.53 16.03 20.76
N GLY A 239 12.33 16.80 19.99
CA GLY A 239 12.12 18.25 19.78
C GLY A 239 10.98 18.58 18.84
N PHE A 240 10.60 17.70 17.94
CA PHE A 240 9.59 17.96 16.91
C PHE A 240 8.17 17.78 17.43
N ARG A 241 7.20 18.37 16.74
CA ARG A 241 5.78 18.38 17.14
C ARG A 241 4.88 18.03 15.95
N PRO A 242 3.75 17.32 16.19
CA PRO A 242 2.72 17.16 15.18
C PRO A 242 1.98 18.48 14.98
N ALA A 243 1.66 18.81 13.73
CA ALA A 243 0.86 19.97 13.36
C ALA A 243 -0.64 19.68 13.55
N SER A 244 -1.39 20.73 13.92
CA SER A 244 -2.85 20.71 13.93
C SER A 244 -3.38 21.46 12.70
N THR A 245 -3.23 20.87 11.52
CA THR A 245 -3.66 21.48 10.26
C THR A 245 -4.51 20.51 9.44
N GLY A 246 -5.47 21.08 8.69
CA GLY A 246 -6.16 20.34 7.64
C GLY A 246 -5.45 20.46 6.30
N PHE A 247 -5.92 19.71 5.32
CA PHE A 247 -5.34 19.63 3.99
C PHE A 247 -6.36 20.06 2.92
N PRO A 248 -6.75 21.36 2.85
CA PRO A 248 -7.76 21.81 1.90
C PRO A 248 -7.32 21.56 0.46
N GLY A 249 -8.20 20.98 -0.34
CA GLY A 249 -7.91 20.63 -1.74
C GLY A 249 -7.18 19.32 -1.94
N LEU A 250 -6.76 18.63 -0.88
CA LEU A 250 -6.24 17.26 -1.00
C LEU A 250 -7.40 16.29 -1.28
N VAL A 251 -7.30 15.58 -2.40
CA VAL A 251 -8.38 14.74 -2.94
C VAL A 251 -8.76 13.61 -1.98
N LYS A 252 -7.78 12.99 -1.33
CA LYS A 252 -7.98 11.87 -0.40
C LYS A 252 -7.33 12.21 0.94
N GLN A 253 -8.12 12.65 1.90
CA GLN A 253 -7.61 13.03 3.22
C GLN A 253 -7.63 11.88 4.22
N VAL A 254 -8.59 10.96 4.06
CA VAL A 254 -8.82 9.80 4.92
C VAL A 254 -9.18 8.63 4.04
N TRP A 255 -8.66 7.44 4.33
CA TRP A 255 -9.02 6.22 3.62
C TRP A 255 -8.89 5.00 4.52
N ASP A 256 -9.70 3.99 4.23
CA ASP A 256 -9.59 2.70 4.88
C ASP A 256 -8.55 1.84 4.15
N VAL A 257 -7.76 1.12 4.90
CA VAL A 257 -6.70 0.20 4.45
C VAL A 257 -7.15 -1.22 4.71
N GLY A 258 -7.11 -2.05 3.68
CA GLY A 258 -7.51 -3.45 3.71
C GLY A 258 -6.51 -4.35 3.00
N MET A 259 -7.05 -5.41 2.42
CA MET A 259 -6.30 -6.49 1.80
C MET A 259 -6.74 -6.71 0.35
N ALA A 260 -5.89 -7.38 -0.43
CA ALA A 260 -6.21 -7.84 -1.78
C ALA A 260 -5.86 -9.31 -1.97
N ILE A 261 -6.72 -10.03 -2.68
CA ILE A 261 -6.49 -11.39 -3.18
C ILE A 261 -6.80 -11.48 -4.66
N LYS A 262 -6.32 -12.52 -5.32
CA LYS A 262 -6.76 -12.86 -6.67
C LYS A 262 -8.28 -13.15 -6.67
N HIS A 263 -9.01 -12.65 -7.65
CA HIS A 263 -10.48 -12.73 -7.72
C HIS A 263 -11.03 -14.17 -7.69
N THR A 264 -10.23 -15.17 -8.13
CA THR A 264 -10.60 -16.59 -8.10
C THR A 264 -10.50 -17.22 -6.70
N HIS A 265 -9.79 -16.58 -5.74
CA HIS A 265 -9.52 -17.13 -4.41
C HIS A 265 -10.56 -16.68 -3.36
N ARG A 266 -11.84 -16.60 -3.71
CA ARG A 266 -12.90 -16.05 -2.85
C ARG A 266 -13.05 -16.77 -1.51
N GLN A 267 -12.85 -18.09 -1.47
CA GLN A 267 -12.93 -18.85 -0.22
C GLN A 267 -11.86 -18.40 0.78
N LEU A 268 -10.63 -18.19 0.31
CA LEU A 268 -9.56 -17.57 1.12
C LEU A 268 -10.00 -16.17 1.59
N GLY A 269 -10.55 -15.35 0.70
CA GLY A 269 -11.04 -14.01 1.03
C GLY A 269 -12.05 -14.02 2.17
N TYR A 270 -13.06 -14.87 2.12
CA TYR A 270 -14.07 -14.99 3.19
C TYR A 270 -13.45 -15.44 4.52
N ALA A 271 -12.51 -16.40 4.50
CA ALA A 271 -11.83 -16.83 5.71
C ALA A 271 -11.00 -15.71 6.35
N LEU A 272 -10.23 -14.98 5.54
CA LEU A 272 -9.42 -13.85 5.99
C LEU A 272 -10.28 -12.69 6.48
N GLU A 273 -11.37 -12.36 5.77
CA GLU A 273 -12.30 -11.29 6.17
C GLU A 273 -12.94 -11.58 7.52
N ALA A 274 -13.40 -12.80 7.76
CA ALA A 274 -13.96 -13.21 9.05
C ALA A 274 -12.96 -13.07 10.21
N ILE A 275 -11.69 -13.39 9.97
CA ILE A 275 -10.60 -13.22 10.94
C ILE A 275 -10.39 -11.73 11.24
N VAL A 276 -10.19 -10.91 10.21
CA VAL A 276 -9.92 -9.48 10.37
C VAL A 276 -11.10 -8.75 11.00
N ASP A 277 -12.33 -9.06 10.57
CA ASP A 277 -13.56 -8.52 11.18
C ASP A 277 -13.58 -8.74 12.69
N ARG A 278 -13.28 -9.96 13.15
CA ARG A 278 -13.19 -10.28 14.57
C ARG A 278 -12.05 -9.51 15.25
N LEU A 279 -10.85 -9.45 14.66
CA LEU A 279 -9.70 -8.74 15.22
C LEU A 279 -9.97 -7.23 15.39
N VAL A 280 -10.68 -6.60 14.43
CA VAL A 280 -11.11 -5.20 14.51
C VAL A 280 -12.14 -5.03 15.64
N LYS A 281 -13.22 -5.81 15.62
CA LYS A 281 -14.34 -5.69 16.59
C LYS A 281 -13.93 -5.98 18.03
N THR A 282 -12.95 -6.85 18.24
CA THR A 282 -12.42 -7.17 19.58
C THR A 282 -11.29 -6.25 20.04
N GLY A 283 -10.89 -5.25 19.23
CA GLY A 283 -9.84 -4.30 19.57
C GLY A 283 -8.42 -4.84 19.43
N GLN A 284 -8.24 -6.07 18.97
CA GLN A 284 -6.91 -6.68 18.87
C GLN A 284 -6.01 -5.98 17.86
N ILE A 285 -6.57 -5.36 16.81
CA ILE A 285 -5.77 -4.51 15.89
C ILE A 285 -5.33 -3.22 16.60
N ASN A 286 -6.20 -2.60 17.39
CA ASN A 286 -5.81 -1.45 18.21
C ASN A 286 -4.62 -1.79 19.13
N ASP A 287 -4.59 -2.99 19.70
CA ASP A 287 -3.49 -3.43 20.57
C ASP A 287 -2.16 -3.58 19.80
N LEU A 288 -2.18 -3.94 18.50
CA LEU A 288 -0.97 -3.99 17.68
C LEU A 288 -0.35 -2.60 17.52
N PHE A 289 -1.18 -1.57 17.32
CA PHE A 289 -0.75 -0.18 17.22
C PHE A 289 -0.27 0.36 18.58
N ALA A 290 -1.05 0.13 19.65
CA ALA A 290 -0.76 0.62 21.00
C ALA A 290 0.60 0.11 21.52
N ARG A 291 0.95 -1.15 21.27
CA ARG A 291 2.26 -1.72 21.64
C ARG A 291 3.45 -1.04 20.95
N ARG A 292 3.22 -0.25 19.91
CA ARG A 292 4.22 0.52 19.18
C ARG A 292 4.08 2.03 19.39
N GLU A 293 3.24 2.43 20.38
CA GLU A 293 2.94 3.84 20.68
C GLU A 293 2.34 4.61 19.49
N LEU A 294 1.63 3.88 18.61
CA LEU A 294 1.00 4.43 17.43
C LEU A 294 -0.49 4.60 17.62
N ARG A 295 -1.04 5.68 17.08
CA ARG A 295 -2.48 5.92 17.09
C ARG A 295 -3.20 5.04 16.08
N TYR A 296 -4.18 4.28 16.54
CA TYR A 296 -5.08 3.52 15.70
C TYR A 296 -6.35 4.33 15.38
N SER A 297 -6.84 4.22 14.16
CA SER A 297 -8.20 4.62 13.81
C SER A 297 -8.91 3.45 13.19
N ILE A 298 -10.10 3.17 13.73
CA ILE A 298 -10.96 2.11 13.20
C ILE A 298 -11.44 2.48 11.79
N PRO A 299 -11.49 1.53 10.85
CA PRO A 299 -12.03 1.80 9.51
C PRO A 299 -13.44 2.37 9.56
N GLY A 300 -13.74 3.30 8.64
CA GLY A 300 -15.06 3.90 8.51
C GLY A 300 -16.16 2.86 8.31
N TYR A 301 -15.80 1.76 7.64
CA TYR A 301 -16.68 0.60 7.44
C TYR A 301 -17.29 0.04 8.75
N TYR A 302 -16.54 0.07 9.87
CA TYR A 302 -17.03 -0.46 11.17
C TYR A 302 -17.66 0.59 12.08
N ARG A 303 -17.50 1.87 11.78
CA ARG A 303 -17.89 2.96 12.68
C ARG A 303 -19.40 2.95 12.96
N ASP A 304 -20.21 2.89 11.90
CA ASP A 304 -21.67 2.89 12.00
C ASP A 304 -22.17 1.66 12.76
N PHE A 305 -21.56 0.49 12.53
CA PHE A 305 -21.89 -0.75 13.21
C PHE A 305 -21.64 -0.67 14.72
N LEU A 306 -20.46 -0.19 15.11
CA LEU A 306 -20.07 -0.07 16.52
C LEU A 306 -20.88 1.00 17.26
N GLU A 307 -21.27 2.09 16.60
CA GLU A 307 -22.17 3.09 17.14
C GLU A 307 -23.55 2.50 17.39
N GLN A 308 -24.10 1.72 16.47
CA GLN A 308 -25.38 1.03 16.64
C GLN A 308 -25.34 0.00 17.78
N GLU A 309 -24.27 -0.80 17.89
CA GLU A 309 -24.10 -1.73 19.01
C GLU A 309 -23.99 -1.00 20.36
N ALA A 310 -23.29 0.14 20.41
CA ALA A 310 -23.17 0.94 21.63
C ALA A 310 -24.53 1.49 22.08
N ILE A 311 -25.35 1.98 21.14
CA ILE A 311 -26.73 2.44 21.41
C ILE A 311 -27.59 1.29 21.92
N ALA A 312 -27.59 0.15 21.24
CA ALA A 312 -28.41 -1.01 21.64
C ALA A 312 -28.02 -1.54 23.03
N ARG A 313 -26.72 -1.54 23.39
CA ARG A 313 -26.26 -1.90 24.75
C ARG A 313 -26.71 -0.90 25.82
N ALA A 314 -26.71 0.39 25.48
CA ALA A 314 -27.18 1.43 26.40
C ALA A 314 -28.70 1.34 26.65
N GLU A 315 -29.48 1.02 25.62
CA GLU A 315 -30.96 0.84 25.72
C GLU A 315 -31.34 -0.48 26.40
N GLY A 316 -30.57 -1.55 26.23
CA GLY A 316 -30.80 -2.85 26.87
C GLY A 316 -30.42 -2.93 28.35
N ASN A 317 -29.73 -1.92 28.90
CA ASN A 317 -29.35 -1.82 30.32
C ASN A 317 -30.30 -0.91 31.14
N ASN A 318 -31.37 -0.38 30.55
CA ASN A 318 -32.45 0.35 31.21
C ASN A 318 -33.71 -0.54 31.28
#